data_2245d82b99c0de65850d0df790293d8e
#
_entry.id   2245d82b99c0de65850d0df790293d8e
#
_cell.length_a   1.000
_cell.length_b   1.000
_cell.length_c   1.000
_cell.angle_alpha   90.00
_cell.angle_beta   90.00
_cell.angle_gamma   90.00
#
_symmetry.space_group_name_H-M   'P 1'
#
loop_
_entity.id
_entity.type
_entity.pdbx_description
1 polymer ?
#
loop_
_entity_poly.entity_id
_entity_poly.type
_entity_poly.pdbx_seq_one_letter_code
_entity_poly.pdbx_strand_id
1 'polypeptide(L)'
;FERLGIPQAERKSLAGVGAQYDSELVYHNVRAEVAAQGVVYTDMESALHGEYAEMVRKYFMKLVTPRDHKFAALHGAVWSGGSFVYVPKGVQVSIPLQSYFRLNAKGAGQFEHTLIIVDEGASLHFIEGCSAPKYNVANLHAGCVELYVKKGAKLRYSTIENWSKNMYNLNTKRALVEEDGTIEWISGSFGSHVGCLYPMSILKG
;
A
#
# COMPACT_ATOMS: atom_id res chain seq x y z
N PHE A 1 8.41 9.92 12.97
CA PHE A 1 7.69 8.85 13.68
C PHE A 1 7.04 9.35 14.97
N GLU A 2 7.77 10.00 15.86
CA GLU A 2 7.19 10.54 17.11
C GLU A 2 6.09 11.56 16.82
N ARG A 3 6.28 12.44 15.83
CA ARG A 3 5.25 13.37 15.36
C ARG A 3 4.04 12.69 14.68
N LEU A 4 4.22 11.48 14.14
CA LEU A 4 3.16 10.69 13.52
C LEU A 4 2.38 9.85 14.52
N GLY A 5 2.85 9.79 15.78
CA GLY A 5 2.22 8.99 16.82
C GLY A 5 2.40 7.48 16.68
N ILE A 6 3.37 7.01 15.87
CA ILE A 6 3.66 5.59 15.75
C ILE A 6 4.49 5.15 16.95
N PRO A 7 3.98 4.21 17.79
CA PRO A 7 4.67 3.77 18.98
C PRO A 7 6.05 3.19 18.69
N GLN A 8 7.03 3.51 19.53
CA GLN A 8 8.39 3.01 19.37
C GLN A 8 8.47 1.47 19.42
N ALA A 9 7.55 0.84 20.15
CA ALA A 9 7.45 -0.62 20.21
C ALA A 9 7.09 -1.24 18.85
N GLU A 10 6.17 -0.62 18.08
CA GLU A 10 5.82 -1.10 16.74
C GLU A 10 6.99 -1.01 15.79
N ARG A 11 7.75 0.08 15.81
CA ARG A 11 8.95 0.24 14.96
C ARG A 11 10.01 -0.83 15.20
N LYS A 12 10.12 -1.31 16.42
CA LYS A 12 11.09 -2.37 16.79
C LYS A 12 10.60 -3.78 16.45
N SER A 13 9.29 -3.98 16.33
CA SER A 13 8.70 -5.30 16.08
C SER A 13 8.49 -5.62 14.60
N LEU A 14 8.49 -4.63 13.71
CA LEU A 14 8.23 -4.81 12.28
C LEU A 14 9.47 -5.15 11.47
N ALA A 15 9.29 -5.87 10.36
CA ALA A 15 10.37 -6.22 9.42
C ALA A 15 10.85 -5.01 8.60
N GLY A 16 9.97 -4.06 8.37
CA GLY A 16 10.26 -2.79 7.70
C GLY A 16 9.08 -1.84 7.87
N VAL A 17 9.38 -0.54 7.85
CA VAL A 17 8.40 0.53 8.00
C VAL A 17 8.71 1.64 7.01
N GLY A 18 7.72 2.04 6.24
CA GLY A 18 7.73 3.26 5.43
C GLY A 18 6.70 4.24 5.97
N ALA A 19 7.02 5.52 6.03
CA ALA A 19 6.06 6.55 6.39
C ALA A 19 6.12 7.69 5.38
N GLN A 20 4.96 8.05 4.86
CA GLN A 20 4.77 9.13 3.92
C GLN A 20 3.85 10.19 4.51
N TYR A 21 4.21 11.44 4.30
CA TYR A 21 3.52 12.61 4.80
C TYR A 21 3.18 13.51 3.63
N ASP A 22 1.89 13.68 3.33
CA ASP A 22 1.42 14.40 2.15
C ASP A 22 2.09 13.92 0.84
N SER A 23 2.21 12.59 0.68
CA SER A 23 2.88 11.87 -0.42
C SER A 23 4.42 11.93 -0.44
N GLU A 24 5.07 12.63 0.47
CA GLU A 24 6.53 12.63 0.58
C GLU A 24 7.02 11.55 1.55
N LEU A 25 8.05 10.82 1.14
CA LEU A 25 8.70 9.83 2.00
C LEU A 25 9.47 10.53 3.11
N VAL A 26 9.01 10.36 4.35
CA VAL A 26 9.65 10.97 5.53
C VAL A 26 10.46 9.99 6.36
N TYR A 27 10.20 8.71 6.19
CA TYR A 27 10.94 7.64 6.86
C TYR A 27 10.82 6.33 6.10
N HIS A 28 11.93 5.62 6.01
CA HIS A 28 11.99 4.27 5.47
C HIS A 28 13.05 3.45 6.20
N ASN A 29 12.71 2.22 6.56
CA ASN A 29 13.65 1.26 7.12
C ASN A 29 13.19 -0.17 6.82
N VAL A 30 14.11 -1.01 6.41
CA VAL A 30 13.93 -2.46 6.26
C VAL A 30 15.02 -3.15 7.08
N ARG A 31 14.66 -4.19 7.82
CA ARG A 31 15.65 -4.96 8.57
C ARG A 31 16.64 -5.63 7.61
N ALA A 32 17.92 -5.59 7.98
CA ALA A 32 19.00 -6.13 7.17
C ALA A 32 18.80 -7.63 6.82
N GLU A 33 18.27 -8.41 7.76
CA GLU A 33 17.97 -9.83 7.54
C GLU A 33 16.85 -10.08 6.53
N VAL A 34 15.91 -9.14 6.37
CA VAL A 34 14.82 -9.20 5.38
C VAL A 34 15.36 -8.76 4.03
N ALA A 35 16.10 -7.66 3.99
CA ALA A 35 16.76 -7.18 2.77
C ALA A 35 17.76 -8.21 2.20
N ALA A 36 18.50 -8.91 3.08
CA ALA A 36 19.46 -9.96 2.69
C ALA A 36 18.79 -11.17 2.00
N GLN A 37 17.48 -11.37 2.18
CA GLN A 37 16.68 -12.37 1.48
C GLN A 37 16.22 -11.90 0.09
N GLY A 38 16.62 -10.70 -0.33
CA GLY A 38 16.22 -10.09 -1.60
C GLY A 38 14.83 -9.43 -1.55
N VAL A 39 14.24 -9.27 -0.38
CA VAL A 39 12.97 -8.54 -0.24
C VAL A 39 13.22 -7.06 -0.50
N VAL A 40 12.45 -6.53 -1.44
CA VAL A 40 12.46 -5.10 -1.77
C VAL A 40 11.28 -4.42 -1.11
N TYR A 41 11.53 -3.32 -0.43
CA TYR A 41 10.51 -2.41 0.03
C TYR A 41 11.03 -0.98 -0.12
N THR A 42 10.39 -0.18 -0.94
CA THR A 42 10.77 1.21 -1.21
C THR A 42 9.53 2.04 -1.56
N ASP A 43 9.68 3.34 -1.74
CA ASP A 43 8.62 4.16 -2.29
C ASP A 43 8.44 3.92 -3.80
N MET A 44 7.24 4.20 -4.31
CA MET A 44 6.87 3.91 -5.70
C MET A 44 7.66 4.74 -6.71
N GLU A 45 7.98 6.00 -6.40
CA GLU A 45 8.70 6.88 -7.31
C GLU A 45 10.16 6.42 -7.47
N SER A 46 10.82 6.07 -6.37
CA SER A 46 12.16 5.46 -6.41
C SER A 46 12.17 4.14 -7.17
N ALA A 47 11.14 3.31 -7.00
CA ALA A 47 11.03 2.04 -7.73
C ALA A 47 10.85 2.23 -9.25
N LEU A 48 10.10 3.26 -9.68
CA LEU A 48 9.87 3.57 -11.10
C LEU A 48 11.09 4.11 -11.82
N HIS A 49 12.00 4.77 -11.10
CA HIS A 49 13.19 5.43 -11.67
C HIS A 49 14.49 4.66 -11.35
N GLY A 50 14.47 3.70 -10.43
CA GLY A 50 15.61 2.93 -9.97
C GLY A 50 15.80 1.58 -10.70
N GLU A 51 16.51 0.69 -10.04
CA GLU A 51 16.83 -0.66 -10.55
C GLU A 51 15.60 -1.55 -10.78
N TYR A 52 14.47 -1.25 -10.12
CA TYR A 52 13.22 -2.01 -10.25
C TYR A 52 12.28 -1.48 -11.33
N ALA A 53 12.67 -0.45 -12.08
CA ALA A 53 11.82 0.25 -13.04
C ALA A 53 11.17 -0.68 -14.08
N GLU A 54 11.91 -1.64 -14.61
CA GLU A 54 11.36 -2.59 -15.58
C GLU A 54 10.32 -3.52 -14.96
N MET A 55 10.57 -4.00 -13.72
CA MET A 55 9.62 -4.82 -13.00
C MET A 55 8.35 -4.03 -12.70
N VAL A 56 8.48 -2.82 -12.16
CA VAL A 56 7.34 -1.97 -11.82
C VAL A 56 6.48 -1.71 -13.05
N ARG A 57 7.06 -1.34 -14.20
CA ARG A 57 6.32 -1.07 -15.44
C ARG A 57 5.49 -2.26 -15.96
N LYS A 58 5.87 -3.50 -15.64
CA LYS A 58 5.09 -4.69 -16.00
C LYS A 58 3.78 -4.79 -15.23
N TYR A 59 3.73 -4.27 -14.03
CA TYR A 59 2.62 -4.47 -13.09
C TYR A 59 1.84 -3.21 -12.77
N PHE A 60 2.48 -2.05 -12.76
CA PHE A 60 1.91 -0.76 -12.40
C PHE A 60 0.73 -0.36 -13.29
N MET A 61 -0.42 -0.06 -12.69
CA MET A 61 -1.69 0.29 -13.36
C MET A 61 -2.17 -0.77 -14.37
N LYS A 62 -1.94 -2.06 -14.08
CA LYS A 62 -2.40 -3.18 -14.92
C LYS A 62 -3.63 -3.88 -14.34
N LEU A 63 -3.78 -3.95 -13.03
CA LEU A 63 -4.97 -4.50 -12.38
C LEU A 63 -6.04 -3.42 -12.17
N VAL A 64 -5.64 -2.22 -11.76
CA VAL A 64 -6.52 -1.06 -11.66
C VAL A 64 -6.10 -0.06 -12.73
N THR A 65 -6.78 -0.12 -13.86
CA THR A 65 -6.46 0.78 -14.98
C THR A 65 -7.19 2.13 -14.84
N PRO A 66 -6.66 3.24 -15.37
CA PRO A 66 -7.37 4.52 -15.39
C PRO A 66 -8.73 4.49 -16.12
N ARG A 67 -9.04 3.39 -16.82
CA ARG A 67 -10.31 3.21 -17.56
C ARG A 67 -11.39 2.46 -16.76
N ASP A 68 -11.05 1.95 -15.57
CA ASP A 68 -11.99 1.12 -14.78
C ASP A 68 -13.19 1.93 -14.28
N HIS A 69 -12.96 3.10 -13.73
CA HIS A 69 -13.99 4.02 -13.25
C HIS A 69 -13.41 5.41 -12.98
N LYS A 70 -14.26 6.39 -12.68
CA LYS A 70 -13.88 7.80 -12.51
C LYS A 70 -12.80 8.07 -11.45
N PHE A 71 -12.77 7.30 -10.35
CA PHE A 71 -11.76 7.46 -9.29
C PHE A 71 -10.43 6.85 -9.69
N ALA A 72 -10.44 5.74 -10.43
CA ALA A 72 -9.23 5.18 -11.04
C ALA A 72 -8.65 6.12 -12.11
N ALA A 73 -9.51 6.80 -12.89
CA ALA A 73 -9.07 7.82 -13.84
C ALA A 73 -8.43 9.02 -13.14
N LEU A 74 -9.05 9.51 -12.06
CA LEU A 74 -8.50 10.59 -11.24
C LEU A 74 -7.14 10.18 -10.66
N HIS A 75 -7.07 9.00 -10.02
CA HIS A 75 -5.83 8.46 -9.48
C HIS A 75 -4.75 8.39 -10.56
N GLY A 76 -5.05 7.80 -11.73
CA GLY A 76 -4.10 7.68 -12.84
C GLY A 76 -3.56 9.01 -13.37
N ALA A 77 -4.34 10.10 -13.24
CA ALA A 77 -3.93 11.43 -13.68
C ALA A 77 -3.02 12.16 -12.68
N VAL A 78 -3.18 11.89 -11.38
CA VAL A 78 -2.55 12.70 -10.31
C VAL A 78 -1.90 11.87 -9.20
N TRP A 79 -1.68 10.58 -9.41
CA TRP A 79 -1.06 9.72 -8.40
C TRP A 79 0.30 10.28 -7.96
N SER A 80 0.62 10.10 -6.70
CA SER A 80 1.85 10.59 -6.09
C SER A 80 2.13 9.81 -4.81
N GLY A 81 3.37 9.36 -4.64
CA GLY A 81 3.75 8.55 -3.51
C GLY A 81 3.22 7.11 -3.59
N GLY A 82 3.32 6.39 -2.48
CA GLY A 82 2.92 4.99 -2.37
C GLY A 82 4.10 4.07 -2.10
N SER A 83 3.84 2.78 -2.11
CA SER A 83 4.82 1.76 -1.74
C SER A 83 5.01 0.72 -2.82
N PHE A 84 6.24 0.33 -3.06
CA PHE A 84 6.61 -0.83 -3.86
C PHE A 84 7.19 -1.91 -2.96
N VAL A 85 6.63 -3.13 -3.06
CA VAL A 85 7.14 -4.31 -2.34
C VAL A 85 7.28 -5.47 -3.31
N TYR A 86 8.44 -6.13 -3.28
CA TYR A 86 8.67 -7.39 -3.96
C TYR A 86 9.23 -8.41 -2.98
N VAL A 87 8.58 -9.56 -2.88
CA VAL A 87 9.05 -10.70 -2.09
C VAL A 87 9.46 -11.81 -3.06
N PRO A 88 10.75 -12.19 -3.12
CA PRO A 88 11.24 -13.19 -4.03
C PRO A 88 10.65 -14.58 -3.80
N LYS A 89 10.72 -15.42 -4.83
CA LYS A 89 10.25 -16.81 -4.83
C LYS A 89 10.71 -17.59 -3.59
N GLY A 90 9.76 -18.22 -2.90
CA GLY A 90 9.98 -19.07 -1.73
C GLY A 90 10.33 -18.34 -0.42
N VAL A 91 10.51 -17.02 -0.45
CA VAL A 91 10.88 -16.24 0.75
C VAL A 91 9.68 -16.09 1.69
N GLN A 92 9.90 -16.41 2.97
CA GLN A 92 8.87 -16.30 4.01
C GLN A 92 9.18 -15.10 4.91
N VAL A 93 8.45 -14.00 4.72
CA VAL A 93 8.58 -12.81 5.56
C VAL A 93 7.72 -13.00 6.81
N SER A 94 8.33 -13.47 7.89
CA SER A 94 7.64 -13.86 9.13
C SER A 94 7.14 -12.68 9.97
N ILE A 95 7.75 -11.51 9.80
CA ILE A 95 7.40 -10.28 10.53
C ILE A 95 6.78 -9.29 9.53
N PRO A 96 5.67 -8.62 9.86
CA PRO A 96 5.01 -7.72 8.92
C PRO A 96 5.87 -6.57 8.42
N LEU A 97 5.68 -6.18 7.17
CA LEU A 97 6.06 -4.87 6.64
C LEU A 97 4.92 -3.88 6.84
N GLN A 98 5.21 -2.61 7.05
CA GLN A 98 4.20 -1.59 7.25
C GLN A 98 4.46 -0.33 6.45
N SER A 99 3.43 0.18 5.75
CA SER A 99 3.36 1.55 5.26
C SER A 99 2.43 2.38 6.14
N TYR A 100 2.78 3.63 6.34
CA TYR A 100 1.93 4.58 7.02
C TYR A 100 1.79 5.87 6.20
N PHE A 101 0.57 6.19 5.81
CA PHE A 101 0.23 7.37 5.04
C PHE A 101 -0.52 8.39 5.91
N ARG A 102 -0.05 9.62 5.89
CA ARG A 102 -0.70 10.69 6.62
C ARG A 102 -0.94 11.90 5.73
N LEU A 103 -2.19 12.19 5.48
CA LEU A 103 -2.60 13.43 4.83
C LEU A 103 -2.72 14.53 5.89
N ASN A 104 -1.84 15.51 5.82
CA ASN A 104 -1.77 16.58 6.82
C ASN A 104 -2.05 17.97 6.24
N ALA A 105 -2.00 18.13 4.93
CA ALA A 105 -2.33 19.39 4.28
C ALA A 105 -3.85 19.63 4.28
N LYS A 106 -4.24 20.82 4.70
CA LYS A 106 -5.65 21.23 4.79
C LYS A 106 -6.23 21.44 3.38
N GLY A 107 -7.37 20.80 3.09
CA GLY A 107 -8.04 20.93 1.77
C GLY A 107 -7.30 20.24 0.63
N ALA A 108 -6.38 19.33 0.95
CA ALA A 108 -5.60 18.60 -0.04
C ALA A 108 -6.18 17.22 -0.38
N GLY A 109 -5.62 16.61 -1.43
CA GLY A 109 -5.83 15.21 -1.81
C GLY A 109 -4.56 14.39 -1.62
N GLN A 110 -4.74 13.10 -1.36
CA GLN A 110 -3.67 12.10 -1.32
C GLN A 110 -4.04 10.95 -2.27
N PHE A 111 -3.09 10.53 -3.11
CA PHE A 111 -3.33 9.63 -4.25
C PHE A 111 -2.21 8.58 -4.34
N GLU A 112 -1.86 7.95 -3.24
CA GLU A 112 -0.78 6.98 -3.18
C GLU A 112 -1.09 5.71 -3.98
N HIS A 113 -0.06 5.15 -4.61
CA HIS A 113 -0.12 3.90 -5.36
C HIS A 113 0.74 2.83 -4.69
N THR A 114 0.11 1.82 -4.12
CA THR A 114 0.80 0.67 -3.53
C THR A 114 0.81 -0.50 -4.51
N LEU A 115 1.99 -0.99 -4.84
CA LEU A 115 2.20 -2.19 -5.67
C LEU A 115 2.95 -3.24 -4.86
N ILE A 116 2.34 -4.42 -4.68
CA ILE A 116 2.95 -5.54 -3.98
C ILE A 116 2.97 -6.77 -4.87
N ILE A 117 4.15 -7.38 -5.02
CA ILE A 117 4.35 -8.63 -5.75
C ILE A 117 4.90 -9.65 -4.75
N VAL A 118 4.14 -10.71 -4.48
CA VAL A 118 4.58 -11.87 -3.69
C VAL A 118 4.77 -13.02 -4.66
N ASP A 119 6.05 -13.37 -4.89
CA ASP A 119 6.42 -14.33 -5.93
C ASP A 119 6.11 -15.79 -5.50
N GLU A 120 6.28 -16.75 -6.39
CA GLU A 120 5.87 -18.14 -6.22
C GLU A 120 6.30 -18.73 -4.87
N GLY A 121 5.34 -19.30 -4.14
CA GLY A 121 5.56 -19.94 -2.84
C GLY A 121 6.04 -19.02 -1.72
N ALA A 122 6.11 -17.70 -1.95
CA ALA A 122 6.52 -16.73 -0.93
C ALA A 122 5.37 -16.34 -0.01
N SER A 123 5.68 -15.70 1.11
CA SER A 123 4.65 -15.19 2.03
C SER A 123 5.00 -13.82 2.61
N LEU A 124 3.95 -13.00 2.77
CA LEU A 124 4.04 -11.65 3.33
C LEU A 124 2.78 -11.31 4.13
N HIS A 125 2.95 -10.66 5.28
CA HIS A 125 1.92 -9.85 5.90
C HIS A 125 2.30 -8.37 5.72
N PHE A 126 1.45 -7.62 5.03
CA PHE A 126 1.62 -6.17 4.84
C PHE A 126 0.54 -5.41 5.59
N ILE A 127 0.94 -4.37 6.31
CA ILE A 127 0.04 -3.52 7.08
C ILE A 127 0.08 -2.11 6.49
N GLU A 128 -1.08 -1.59 6.11
CA GLU A 128 -1.23 -0.22 5.65
C GLU A 128 -2.00 0.59 6.68
N GLY A 129 -1.40 1.65 7.16
CA GLY A 129 -2.03 2.62 8.06
C GLY A 129 -2.27 3.94 7.36
N CYS A 130 -3.50 4.46 7.43
CA CYS A 130 -3.83 5.75 6.85
C CYS A 130 -4.49 6.65 7.89
N SER A 131 -4.13 7.94 7.92
CA SER A 131 -4.78 8.89 8.82
C SER A 131 -4.78 10.32 8.30
N ALA A 132 -5.73 11.12 8.80
CA ALA A 132 -5.73 12.56 8.63
C ALA A 132 -6.19 13.27 9.91
N PRO A 133 -5.64 14.46 10.22
CA PRO A 133 -6.14 15.31 11.29
C PRO A 133 -7.57 15.79 11.01
N LYS A 134 -8.24 16.25 12.04
CA LYS A 134 -9.57 16.86 11.91
C LYS A 134 -9.43 18.30 11.43
N TYR A 135 -9.93 18.56 10.22
CA TYR A 135 -10.02 19.91 9.65
C TYR A 135 -11.48 20.34 9.44
N ASN A 136 -11.70 21.67 9.30
CA ASN A 136 -13.01 22.23 9.00
C ASN A 136 -13.31 22.32 7.50
N VAL A 137 -12.53 21.60 6.68
CA VAL A 137 -12.67 21.53 5.22
C VAL A 137 -12.60 20.09 4.77
N ALA A 138 -13.15 19.82 3.60
CA ALA A 138 -13.07 18.51 2.98
C ALA A 138 -11.61 18.20 2.57
N ASN A 139 -11.21 16.95 2.76
CA ASN A 139 -10.01 16.35 2.21
C ASN A 139 -10.39 15.13 1.38
N LEU A 140 -9.55 14.78 0.42
CA LEU A 140 -9.77 13.65 -0.46
C LEU A 140 -8.63 12.64 -0.31
N HIS A 141 -8.98 11.38 -0.19
CA HIS A 141 -8.07 10.26 -0.33
C HIS A 141 -8.57 9.34 -1.44
N ALA A 142 -7.76 9.11 -2.46
CA ALA A 142 -8.09 8.21 -3.57
C ALA A 142 -6.88 7.32 -3.88
N GLY A 143 -6.54 6.47 -2.93
CA GLY A 143 -5.46 5.49 -3.04
C GLY A 143 -5.79 4.37 -4.01
N CYS A 144 -4.76 3.79 -4.59
CA CYS A 144 -4.83 2.62 -5.43
C CYS A 144 -3.86 1.53 -4.94
N VAL A 145 -4.36 0.30 -4.86
CA VAL A 145 -3.56 -0.84 -4.41
C VAL A 145 -3.67 -1.97 -5.43
N GLU A 146 -2.51 -2.42 -5.94
CA GLU A 146 -2.40 -3.55 -6.85
C GLU A 146 -1.55 -4.65 -6.20
N LEU A 147 -2.14 -5.83 -6.02
CA LEU A 147 -1.52 -6.97 -5.35
C LEU A 147 -1.40 -8.14 -6.32
N TYR A 148 -0.20 -8.66 -6.49
CA TYR A 148 0.08 -9.85 -7.29
C TYR A 148 0.53 -10.97 -6.37
N VAL A 149 -0.32 -11.98 -6.23
CA VAL A 149 -0.07 -13.19 -5.43
C VAL A 149 0.17 -14.34 -6.41
N LYS A 150 1.43 -14.70 -6.57
CA LYS A 150 1.86 -15.71 -7.53
C LYS A 150 1.50 -17.12 -7.05
N LYS A 151 1.73 -18.12 -7.89
CA LYS A 151 1.42 -19.53 -7.60
C LYS A 151 1.92 -19.97 -6.23
N GLY A 152 1.01 -20.51 -5.40
CA GLY A 152 1.30 -20.99 -4.05
C GLY A 152 1.73 -19.93 -3.05
N ALA A 153 1.72 -18.64 -3.43
CA ALA A 153 2.10 -17.56 -2.54
C ALA A 153 0.98 -17.18 -1.55
N LYS A 154 1.35 -16.54 -0.45
CA LYS A 154 0.40 -16.07 0.58
C LYS A 154 0.61 -14.62 0.89
N LEU A 155 -0.44 -13.81 0.76
CA LEU A 155 -0.44 -12.41 1.15
C LEU A 155 -1.59 -12.13 2.12
N ARG A 156 -1.26 -11.62 3.31
CA ARG A 156 -2.22 -10.96 4.19
C ARG A 156 -2.05 -9.46 4.03
N TYR A 157 -3.11 -8.78 3.62
CA TYR A 157 -3.12 -7.32 3.48
C TYR A 157 -4.07 -6.72 4.51
N SER A 158 -3.50 -6.05 5.50
CA SER A 158 -4.25 -5.41 6.58
C SER A 158 -4.26 -3.90 6.40
N THR A 159 -5.43 -3.26 6.43
CA THR A 159 -5.56 -1.81 6.35
C THR A 159 -6.22 -1.28 7.62
N ILE A 160 -5.62 -0.27 8.22
CA ILE A 160 -6.21 0.49 9.33
C ILE A 160 -6.29 1.95 8.94
N GLU A 161 -7.50 2.41 8.70
CA GLU A 161 -7.77 3.78 8.27
C GLU A 161 -8.45 4.55 9.41
N ASN A 162 -7.87 5.69 9.79
CA ASN A 162 -8.42 6.57 10.83
C ASN A 162 -8.55 8.00 10.30
N TRP A 163 -9.67 8.26 9.66
CA TRP A 163 -9.94 9.50 8.95
C TRP A 163 -10.74 10.50 9.78
N SER A 164 -10.60 11.77 9.46
CA SER A 164 -11.52 12.80 9.95
C SER A 164 -12.91 12.63 9.31
N LYS A 165 -13.95 13.14 9.97
CA LYS A 165 -15.33 13.11 9.44
C LYS A 165 -15.57 13.99 8.20
N ASN A 166 -14.56 14.72 7.74
CA ASN A 166 -14.60 15.55 6.53
C ASN A 166 -13.82 14.92 5.37
N MET A 167 -13.36 13.67 5.52
CA MET A 167 -12.61 12.95 4.51
C MET A 167 -13.53 12.26 3.50
N TYR A 168 -13.24 12.42 2.23
CA TYR A 168 -13.75 11.56 1.16
C TYR A 168 -12.72 10.48 0.91
N ASN A 169 -13.04 9.24 1.25
CA ASN A 169 -12.14 8.09 1.14
C ASN A 169 -12.58 7.18 -0.01
N LEU A 170 -11.88 7.25 -1.13
CA LEU A 170 -12.28 6.66 -2.41
C LEU A 170 -11.22 5.66 -2.91
N ASN A 171 -11.01 4.58 -2.16
CA ASN A 171 -9.95 3.61 -2.42
C ASN A 171 -10.36 2.51 -3.39
N THR A 172 -9.46 2.18 -4.30
CA THR A 172 -9.57 1.03 -5.19
C THR A 172 -8.45 0.04 -4.90
N LYS A 173 -8.81 -1.19 -4.51
CA LYS A 173 -7.83 -2.25 -4.18
C LYS A 173 -8.13 -3.48 -5.03
N ARG A 174 -7.11 -4.04 -5.67
CA ARG A 174 -7.27 -5.23 -6.51
C ARG A 174 -6.12 -6.21 -6.34
N ALA A 175 -6.46 -7.48 -6.18
CA ALA A 175 -5.51 -8.58 -6.16
C ALA A 175 -5.70 -9.48 -7.37
N LEU A 176 -4.61 -9.92 -7.97
CA LEU A 176 -4.56 -11.07 -8.88
C LEU A 176 -3.93 -12.23 -8.13
N VAL A 177 -4.67 -13.32 -7.98
CA VAL A 177 -4.24 -14.51 -7.24
C VAL A 177 -4.14 -15.67 -8.21
N GLU A 178 -2.94 -16.22 -8.36
CA GLU A 178 -2.65 -17.36 -9.22
C GLU A 178 -2.94 -18.68 -8.49
N GLU A 179 -2.79 -19.80 -9.20
CA GLU A 179 -3.02 -21.17 -8.73
C GLU A 179 -2.44 -21.41 -7.31
N ASP A 180 -3.21 -22.02 -6.42
CA ASP A 180 -2.84 -22.29 -5.02
C ASP A 180 -2.44 -21.05 -4.20
N GLY A 181 -2.58 -19.84 -4.76
CA GLY A 181 -2.32 -18.60 -4.05
C GLY A 181 -3.40 -18.27 -3.02
N THR A 182 -3.02 -17.54 -1.99
CA THR A 182 -3.94 -17.10 -0.92
C THR A 182 -3.82 -15.62 -0.69
N ILE A 183 -4.96 -14.91 -0.71
CA ILE A 183 -5.08 -13.51 -0.26
C ILE A 183 -6.02 -13.42 0.93
N GLU A 184 -5.58 -12.73 1.98
CA GLU A 184 -6.42 -12.39 3.12
C GLU A 184 -6.55 -10.86 3.22
N TRP A 185 -7.77 -10.35 3.12
CA TRP A 185 -8.09 -8.95 3.32
C TRP A 185 -8.58 -8.69 4.73
N ILE A 186 -7.91 -7.80 5.46
CA ILE A 186 -8.35 -7.34 6.78
C ILE A 186 -8.46 -5.82 6.70
N SER A 187 -9.62 -5.25 6.99
CA SER A 187 -9.82 -3.81 6.90
C SER A 187 -10.60 -3.27 8.08
N GLY A 188 -10.05 -2.25 8.72
CA GLY A 188 -10.72 -1.42 9.70
C GLY A 188 -10.73 0.03 9.21
N SER A 189 -11.91 0.57 8.85
CA SER A 189 -12.06 1.96 8.41
C SER A 189 -12.89 2.73 9.43
N PHE A 190 -12.31 3.77 9.99
CA PHE A 190 -12.91 4.63 11.00
C PHE A 190 -12.99 6.07 10.50
N GLY A 191 -14.07 6.74 10.80
CA GLY A 191 -14.30 8.13 10.38
C GLY A 191 -14.82 8.22 8.94
N SER A 192 -14.27 9.17 8.18
CA SER A 192 -14.67 9.64 6.86
C SER A 192 -16.10 10.24 6.80
N HIS A 193 -16.33 11.10 5.82
CA HIS A 193 -17.66 11.64 5.48
C HIS A 193 -18.34 10.72 4.46
N VAL A 194 -17.58 10.34 3.44
CA VAL A 194 -17.96 9.36 2.43
C VAL A 194 -16.85 8.34 2.30
N GLY A 195 -17.18 7.05 2.41
CA GLY A 195 -16.28 5.95 2.15
C GLY A 195 -16.75 5.16 0.93
N CYS A 196 -15.90 5.05 -0.09
CA CYS A 196 -16.08 4.17 -1.22
C CYS A 196 -14.86 3.26 -1.29
N LEU A 197 -14.96 2.10 -0.65
CA LEU A 197 -13.89 1.11 -0.59
C LEU A 197 -14.22 0.00 -1.58
N TYR A 198 -13.30 -0.25 -2.51
CA TYR A 198 -13.54 -1.18 -3.62
C TYR A 198 -12.44 -2.27 -3.70
N PRO A 199 -12.37 -3.17 -2.70
CA PRO A 199 -11.49 -4.33 -2.76
C PRO A 199 -12.06 -5.40 -3.67
N MET A 200 -11.23 -6.01 -4.52
CA MET A 200 -11.61 -7.11 -5.41
C MET A 200 -10.44 -8.08 -5.58
N SER A 201 -10.74 -9.37 -5.63
CA SER A 201 -9.79 -10.42 -5.99
C SER A 201 -10.17 -11.07 -7.32
N ILE A 202 -9.20 -11.21 -8.21
CA ILE A 202 -9.28 -11.96 -9.45
C ILE A 202 -8.54 -13.28 -9.22
N LEU A 203 -9.26 -14.39 -9.27
CA LEU A 203 -8.67 -15.72 -9.07
C LEU A 203 -8.37 -16.33 -10.45
N LYS A 204 -7.13 -16.78 -10.63
CA LYS A 204 -6.66 -17.54 -11.77
C LYS A 204 -6.20 -18.91 -11.27
N GLY A 205 -7.04 -19.88 -11.33
CA GLY A 205 -6.73 -21.27 -11.04
C GLY A 205 -6.71 -22.09 -12.31
#